data_3efdc1cd306ef7574f045c171dd8fe10
#
_entry.id   3efdc1cd306ef7574f045c171dd8fe10
#
_cell.length_a   1.000
_cell.length_b   1.000
_cell.length_c   1.000
_cell.angle_alpha   90.00
_cell.angle_beta   90.00
_cell.angle_gamma   90.00
#
_symmetry.space_group_name_H-M   'P 1'
#
loop_
_entity.id
_entity.type
_entity.pdbx_description
1 polymer ?
#
loop_
_entity_poly.entity_id
_entity_poly.type
_entity_poly.pdbx_seq_one_letter_code
_entity_poly.pdbx_strand_id
1 'polypeptide(L)'
;MWLSIGSLLLWGAFAIIHQLTNTYTGDWALTFGDIAAPLKSIGGWGLLLSVLLMFAEWLGANIPSIRNPAPASALASQTAYNIVKGFSTRSSFILIFLCLLSELYLFTDPIVVDIFINEAGWSQTKYNGIMGGIVIAFMMFGQIVGGMLGDKFGVREISMIGFTLLALSNATLALISDYWTNTNLMVTYLCIRAIINGVAWICVIAVAMRLTFSKAGGSQFTAYMSMFNLSAIMAYLFTGTMTQRFDYITCLYIGAALTLFTVILLWFIDPDEVDRVLEGRFGDDEEEFDGDLGESAWWSDDDEEEEPVVSGA
;
A
#
# COMPACT_ATOMS: atom_id res chain seq x y z
N MET A 1 10.12 -15.77 12.72
CA MET A 1 9.31 -15.28 13.87
C MET A 1 8.27 -14.24 13.48
N TRP A 2 8.63 -13.14 12.80
CA TRP A 2 7.67 -12.10 12.38
C TRP A 2 6.71 -12.56 11.27
N LEU A 3 7.16 -13.39 10.32
CA LEU A 3 6.31 -13.98 9.28
C LEU A 3 5.24 -14.90 9.88
N SER A 4 5.58 -15.69 10.90
CA SER A 4 4.61 -16.54 11.61
C SER A 4 3.56 -15.73 12.35
N ILE A 5 3.97 -14.61 12.97
CA ILE A 5 3.03 -13.71 13.64
C ILE A 5 2.12 -13.06 12.60
N GLY A 6 2.67 -12.65 11.44
CA GLY A 6 1.90 -12.03 10.37
C GLY A 6 0.91 -12.96 9.72
N SER A 7 1.32 -14.18 9.40
CA SER A 7 0.42 -15.19 8.85
C SER A 7 -0.68 -15.57 9.83
N LEU A 8 -0.39 -15.58 11.15
CA LEU A 8 -1.38 -15.83 12.19
C LEU A 8 -2.40 -14.69 12.32
N LEU A 9 -1.96 -13.44 12.21
CA LEU A 9 -2.84 -12.27 12.21
C LEU A 9 -3.69 -12.21 10.94
N LEU A 10 -3.12 -12.49 9.76
CA LEU A 10 -3.86 -12.62 8.50
C LEU A 10 -4.89 -13.76 8.60
N TRP A 11 -4.51 -14.90 9.15
CA TRP A 11 -5.43 -16.00 9.38
C TRP A 11 -6.58 -15.58 10.29
N GLY A 12 -6.30 -14.88 11.38
CA GLY A 12 -7.32 -14.35 12.29
C GLY A 12 -8.27 -13.39 11.59
N ALA A 13 -7.76 -12.45 10.80
CA ALA A 13 -8.55 -11.49 10.04
C ALA A 13 -9.46 -12.18 9.00
N PHE A 14 -8.92 -13.13 8.22
CA PHE A 14 -9.70 -13.89 7.25
C PHE A 14 -10.69 -14.84 7.92
N ALA A 15 -10.35 -15.41 9.09
CA ALA A 15 -11.28 -16.23 9.88
C ALA A 15 -12.48 -15.40 10.38
N ILE A 16 -12.24 -14.18 10.84
CA ILE A 16 -13.30 -13.24 11.24
C ILE A 16 -14.19 -12.89 10.05
N ILE A 17 -13.60 -12.54 8.89
CA ILE A 17 -14.36 -12.26 7.66
C ILE A 17 -15.19 -13.46 7.24
N HIS A 18 -14.62 -14.66 7.24
CA HIS A 18 -15.31 -15.88 6.90
C HIS A 18 -16.45 -16.19 7.88
N GLN A 19 -16.22 -16.03 9.19
CA GLN A 19 -17.24 -16.23 10.23
C GLN A 19 -18.37 -15.22 10.12
N LEU A 20 -18.05 -13.92 9.90
CA LEU A 20 -19.06 -12.88 9.72
C LEU A 20 -19.92 -13.15 8.48
N THR A 21 -19.30 -13.51 7.35
CA THR A 21 -20.05 -13.85 6.13
C THR A 21 -20.91 -15.10 6.25
N ASN A 22 -20.54 -16.07 7.10
CA ASN A 22 -21.36 -17.26 7.37
C ASN A 22 -22.51 -16.98 8.36
N THR A 23 -22.28 -16.15 9.37
CA THR A 23 -23.25 -15.91 10.45
C THR A 23 -24.38 -14.95 10.01
N TYR A 24 -24.09 -14.02 9.07
CA TYR A 24 -25.03 -12.99 8.62
C TYR A 24 -25.58 -13.25 7.20
N THR A 25 -25.65 -14.50 6.76
CA THR A 25 -26.11 -14.87 5.41
C THR A 25 -27.52 -14.39 5.07
N GLY A 26 -28.41 -14.15 6.04
CA GLY A 26 -29.76 -13.65 5.80
C GLY A 26 -29.79 -12.17 5.38
N ASP A 27 -29.15 -11.30 6.15
CA ASP A 27 -29.15 -9.85 5.89
C ASP A 27 -28.13 -9.46 4.80
N TRP A 28 -27.01 -10.17 4.71
CA TRP A 28 -25.99 -9.94 3.68
C TRP A 28 -26.46 -10.40 2.30
N ALA A 29 -27.27 -11.46 2.21
CA ALA A 29 -27.82 -11.93 0.93
C ALA A 29 -28.78 -10.92 0.31
N LEU A 30 -29.48 -10.11 1.10
CA LEU A 30 -30.35 -9.03 0.62
C LEU A 30 -29.56 -7.80 0.15
N THR A 31 -28.38 -7.54 0.76
CA THR A 31 -27.57 -6.35 0.48
C THR A 31 -26.44 -6.62 -0.52
N PHE A 32 -25.90 -7.83 -0.52
CA PHE A 32 -24.73 -8.25 -1.28
C PHE A 32 -24.97 -9.56 -2.04
N GLY A 33 -26.22 -9.83 -2.49
CA GLY A 33 -26.61 -11.10 -3.09
C GLY A 33 -25.61 -11.67 -4.09
N ASP A 34 -25.10 -10.83 -4.99
CA ASP A 34 -24.11 -11.21 -5.98
C ASP A 34 -22.66 -11.19 -5.47
N ILE A 35 -22.40 -10.56 -4.31
CA ILE A 35 -21.05 -10.35 -3.75
C ILE A 35 -20.79 -11.22 -2.52
N ALA A 36 -21.83 -11.70 -1.85
CA ALA A 36 -21.67 -12.56 -0.66
C ALA A 36 -20.92 -13.86 -0.96
N ALA A 37 -21.18 -14.48 -2.11
CA ALA A 37 -20.50 -15.69 -2.55
C ALA A 37 -18.98 -15.43 -2.84
N PRO A 38 -18.58 -14.40 -3.59
CA PRO A 38 -17.16 -14.07 -3.78
C PRO A 38 -16.48 -13.62 -2.48
N LEU A 39 -17.16 -12.89 -1.57
CA LEU A 39 -16.58 -12.50 -0.27
C LEU A 39 -16.29 -13.72 0.62
N LYS A 40 -17.20 -14.69 0.65
CA LYS A 40 -17.00 -15.96 1.34
C LYS A 40 -15.84 -16.74 0.71
N SER A 41 -15.73 -16.70 -0.61
CA SER A 41 -14.63 -17.31 -1.36
C SER A 41 -13.30 -16.62 -1.04
N ILE A 42 -13.26 -15.27 -1.02
CA ILE A 42 -12.06 -14.49 -0.65
C ILE A 42 -11.60 -14.82 0.77
N GLY A 43 -12.53 -14.91 1.73
CA GLY A 43 -12.21 -15.31 3.09
C GLY A 43 -11.62 -16.73 3.15
N GLY A 44 -12.19 -17.67 2.41
CA GLY A 44 -11.69 -19.06 2.31
C GLY A 44 -10.31 -19.13 1.62
N TRP A 45 -10.11 -18.42 0.51
CA TRP A 45 -8.82 -18.37 -0.17
C TRP A 45 -7.75 -17.65 0.66
N GLY A 46 -8.12 -16.61 1.41
CA GLY A 46 -7.21 -15.91 2.33
C GLY A 46 -6.76 -16.80 3.47
N LEU A 47 -7.66 -17.63 4.04
CA LEU A 47 -7.31 -18.64 5.02
C LEU A 47 -6.34 -19.68 4.43
N LEU A 48 -6.62 -20.18 3.23
CA LEU A 48 -5.72 -21.11 2.53
C LEU A 48 -4.35 -20.50 2.31
N LEU A 49 -4.29 -19.26 1.81
CA LEU A 49 -3.04 -18.55 1.57
C LEU A 49 -2.24 -18.36 2.86
N SER A 50 -2.88 -17.98 3.97
CA SER A 50 -2.18 -17.82 5.25
C SER A 50 -1.60 -19.12 5.77
N VAL A 51 -2.30 -20.24 5.61
CA VAL A 51 -1.80 -21.58 5.96
C VAL A 51 -0.63 -21.98 5.06
N LEU A 52 -0.72 -21.69 3.75
CA LEU A 52 0.38 -21.96 2.82
C LEU A 52 1.65 -21.13 3.15
N LEU A 53 1.48 -19.86 3.56
CA LEU A 53 2.60 -19.03 4.00
C LEU A 53 3.24 -19.56 5.30
N MET A 54 2.44 -19.98 6.27
CA MET A 54 2.94 -20.63 7.49
C MET A 54 3.70 -21.91 7.17
N PHE A 55 3.17 -22.71 6.23
CA PHE A 55 3.81 -23.96 5.81
C PHE A 55 5.11 -23.68 5.04
N ALA A 56 5.14 -22.66 4.17
CA ALA A 56 6.34 -22.26 3.46
C ALA A 56 7.45 -21.77 4.42
N GLU A 57 7.09 -21.02 5.47
CA GLU A 57 8.03 -20.63 6.51
C GLU A 57 8.57 -21.83 7.29
N TRP A 58 7.67 -22.76 7.65
CA TRP A 58 8.07 -23.99 8.32
C TRP A 58 9.01 -24.85 7.44
N LEU A 59 8.72 -24.96 6.15
CA LEU A 59 9.61 -25.63 5.18
C LEU A 59 10.97 -24.94 5.08
N GLY A 60 10.98 -23.61 4.96
CA GLY A 60 12.21 -22.81 4.90
C GLY A 60 13.08 -22.97 6.17
N ALA A 61 12.43 -23.11 7.32
CA ALA A 61 13.15 -23.32 8.59
C ALA A 61 13.69 -24.75 8.78
N ASN A 62 13.01 -25.77 8.23
CA ASN A 62 13.30 -27.18 8.53
C ASN A 62 13.98 -27.95 7.40
N ILE A 63 13.98 -27.43 6.16
CA ILE A 63 14.64 -28.10 5.02
C ILE A 63 16.02 -27.51 4.78
N PRO A 64 17.12 -28.28 5.01
CA PRO A 64 18.51 -27.79 4.84
C PRO A 64 18.83 -27.30 3.43
N SER A 65 18.20 -27.88 2.40
CA SER A 65 18.38 -27.48 0.98
C SER A 65 17.78 -26.11 0.67
N ILE A 66 16.78 -25.65 1.42
CA ILE A 66 16.21 -24.29 1.29
C ILE A 66 17.05 -23.31 2.12
N ARG A 67 17.60 -23.77 3.27
CA ARG A 67 18.45 -22.95 4.14
C ARG A 67 19.86 -22.73 3.57
N ASN A 68 20.39 -23.75 2.86
CA ASN A 68 21.70 -23.70 2.20
C ASN A 68 21.57 -24.24 0.76
N PRO A 69 21.04 -23.46 -0.20
CA PRO A 69 20.84 -23.94 -1.57
C PRO A 69 22.16 -24.23 -2.28
N ALA A 70 22.19 -25.33 -3.06
CA ALA A 70 23.31 -25.65 -3.93
C ALA A 70 23.41 -24.62 -5.09
N PRO A 71 24.62 -24.32 -5.60
CA PRO A 71 24.85 -23.16 -6.48
C PRO A 71 24.08 -23.15 -7.81
N ALA A 72 23.63 -24.28 -8.31
CA ALA A 72 22.91 -24.36 -9.61
C ALA A 72 21.39 -24.13 -9.53
N SER A 73 20.75 -24.27 -8.36
CA SER A 73 19.34 -23.92 -8.13
C SER A 73 19.18 -22.53 -7.47
N ALA A 74 20.28 -21.82 -7.36
CA ALA A 74 20.46 -20.67 -6.50
C ALA A 74 19.59 -19.46 -6.90
N LEU A 75 19.32 -19.21 -8.18
CA LEU A 75 18.70 -17.95 -8.60
C LEU A 75 17.23 -17.83 -8.14
N ALA A 76 16.44 -18.89 -8.31
CA ALA A 76 15.04 -18.88 -7.85
C ALA A 76 14.91 -18.94 -6.34
N SER A 77 15.80 -19.69 -5.66
CA SER A 77 15.83 -19.74 -4.19
C SER A 77 16.40 -18.47 -3.58
N GLN A 78 17.35 -17.81 -4.23
CA GLN A 78 17.89 -16.53 -3.78
C GLN A 78 16.87 -15.41 -3.92
N THR A 79 16.11 -15.38 -5.01
CA THR A 79 15.00 -14.43 -5.18
C THR A 79 13.93 -14.62 -4.09
N ALA A 80 13.51 -15.85 -3.84
CA ALA A 80 12.55 -16.15 -2.77
C ALA A 80 13.10 -15.77 -1.39
N TYR A 81 14.37 -16.07 -1.12
CA TYR A 81 15.05 -15.67 0.11
C TYR A 81 15.09 -14.15 0.28
N ASN A 82 15.44 -13.40 -0.75
CA ASN A 82 15.49 -11.94 -0.72
C ASN A 82 14.10 -11.33 -0.48
N ILE A 83 13.05 -11.89 -1.09
CA ILE A 83 11.65 -11.46 -0.85
C ILE A 83 11.28 -11.67 0.63
N VAL A 84 11.52 -12.87 1.16
CA VAL A 84 11.23 -13.17 2.57
C VAL A 84 12.04 -12.26 3.50
N LYS A 85 13.31 -12.02 3.17
CA LYS A 85 14.20 -11.15 3.94
C LYS A 85 13.71 -9.70 3.92
N GLY A 86 13.24 -9.18 2.77
CA GLY A 86 12.68 -7.84 2.66
C GLY A 86 11.49 -7.60 3.59
N PHE A 87 10.67 -8.63 3.82
CA PHE A 87 9.53 -8.55 4.76
C PHE A 87 9.90 -8.90 6.22
N SER A 88 11.14 -9.22 6.52
CA SER A 88 11.55 -9.67 7.86
C SER A 88 11.73 -8.55 8.87
N THR A 89 11.86 -7.30 8.43
CA THR A 89 11.99 -6.15 9.32
C THR A 89 10.64 -5.80 9.97
N ARG A 90 10.71 -5.22 11.15
CA ARG A 90 9.50 -4.82 11.90
C ARG A 90 8.67 -3.79 11.12
N SER A 91 9.34 -2.78 10.57
CA SER A 91 8.67 -1.70 9.84
C SER A 91 8.05 -2.18 8.54
N SER A 92 8.72 -3.06 7.77
CA SER A 92 8.13 -3.69 6.57
C SER A 92 6.88 -4.49 6.91
N PHE A 93 6.90 -5.19 8.04
CA PHE A 93 5.75 -5.95 8.52
C PHE A 93 4.57 -5.05 8.91
N ILE A 94 4.83 -4.00 9.70
CA ILE A 94 3.81 -3.02 10.08
C ILE A 94 3.26 -2.32 8.84
N LEU A 95 4.10 -2.06 7.84
CA LEU A 95 3.70 -1.43 6.58
C LEU A 95 2.68 -2.28 5.80
N ILE A 96 2.79 -3.62 5.81
CA ILE A 96 1.77 -4.49 5.19
C ILE A 96 0.39 -4.22 5.80
N PHE A 97 0.32 -4.14 7.15
CA PHE A 97 -0.94 -3.83 7.83
C PHE A 97 -1.40 -2.41 7.55
N LEU A 98 -0.48 -1.47 7.51
CA LEU A 98 -0.80 -0.10 7.14
C LEU A 98 -1.40 -0.07 5.73
N CYS A 99 -0.77 -0.69 4.73
CA CYS A 99 -1.29 -0.75 3.37
C CYS A 99 -2.68 -1.41 3.30
N LEU A 100 -2.91 -2.47 4.11
CA LEU A 100 -4.19 -3.18 4.14
C LEU A 100 -5.31 -2.39 4.81
N LEU A 101 -5.00 -1.47 5.72
CA LEU A 101 -6.00 -0.76 6.53
C LEU A 101 -6.14 0.72 6.16
N SER A 102 -5.12 1.31 5.53
CA SER A 102 -5.07 2.75 5.27
C SER A 102 -6.15 3.26 4.32
N GLU A 103 -6.58 2.44 3.36
CA GLU A 103 -7.60 2.82 2.38
C GLU A 103 -9.03 2.46 2.81
N LEU A 104 -9.22 1.87 4.01
CA LEU A 104 -10.56 1.52 4.47
C LEU A 104 -11.50 2.72 4.60
N TYR A 105 -10.96 3.93 4.83
CA TYR A 105 -11.77 5.16 4.86
C TYR A 105 -12.44 5.48 3.52
N LEU A 106 -11.99 4.90 2.41
CA LEU A 106 -12.56 5.11 1.07
C LEU A 106 -14.02 4.64 0.97
N PHE A 107 -14.51 3.86 1.94
CA PHE A 107 -15.96 3.58 2.02
C PHE A 107 -16.81 4.86 2.11
N THR A 108 -16.22 5.98 2.52
CA THR A 108 -16.88 7.28 2.55
C THR A 108 -16.97 7.96 1.18
N ASP A 109 -16.15 7.57 0.19
CA ASP A 109 -16.15 8.24 -1.11
C ASP A 109 -17.47 8.12 -1.86
N PRO A 110 -18.15 6.96 -1.95
CA PRO A 110 -19.50 6.88 -2.52
C PRO A 110 -20.53 7.70 -1.73
N ILE A 111 -20.36 7.81 -0.40
CA ILE A 111 -21.22 8.64 0.46
C ILE A 111 -21.03 10.12 0.12
N VAL A 112 -19.78 10.54 -0.08
CA VAL A 112 -19.47 11.91 -0.52
C VAL A 112 -20.13 12.21 -1.87
N VAL A 113 -20.05 11.28 -2.83
CA VAL A 113 -20.76 11.41 -4.12
C VAL A 113 -22.26 11.61 -3.91
N ASP A 114 -22.85 10.81 -3.04
CA ASP A 114 -24.30 10.83 -2.76
C ASP A 114 -24.73 12.15 -2.09
N ILE A 115 -23.94 12.67 -1.15
CA ILE A 115 -24.11 13.99 -0.54
C ILE A 115 -24.15 15.09 -1.62
N PHE A 116 -23.22 15.07 -2.59
CA PHE A 116 -23.17 16.09 -3.63
C PHE A 116 -24.35 16.00 -4.60
N ILE A 117 -24.81 14.81 -4.93
CA ILE A 117 -25.88 14.60 -5.89
C ILE A 117 -27.25 14.79 -5.24
N ASN A 118 -27.50 14.12 -4.12
CA ASN A 118 -28.80 14.04 -3.50
C ASN A 118 -29.08 15.20 -2.52
N GLU A 119 -28.08 15.57 -1.70
CA GLU A 119 -28.27 16.63 -0.69
C GLU A 119 -27.90 18.01 -1.25
N ALA A 120 -26.77 18.14 -1.94
CA ALA A 120 -26.39 19.43 -2.54
C ALA A 120 -27.04 19.72 -3.89
N GLY A 121 -27.78 18.76 -4.47
CA GLY A 121 -28.56 18.92 -5.70
C GLY A 121 -27.70 19.09 -6.97
N TRP A 122 -26.50 18.55 -7.00
CA TRP A 122 -25.66 18.63 -8.19
C TRP A 122 -26.05 17.57 -9.23
N SER A 123 -25.92 17.93 -10.51
CA SER A 123 -25.99 16.90 -11.55
C SER A 123 -24.72 16.04 -11.56
N GLN A 124 -24.86 14.77 -11.94
CA GLN A 124 -23.71 13.84 -12.11
C GLN A 124 -22.64 14.44 -13.02
N THR A 125 -23.05 15.11 -14.11
CA THR A 125 -22.12 15.73 -15.06
C THR A 125 -21.34 16.87 -14.41
N LYS A 126 -21.99 17.71 -13.58
CA LYS A 126 -21.31 18.79 -12.84
C LYS A 126 -20.29 18.21 -11.84
N TYR A 127 -20.68 17.21 -11.06
CA TYR A 127 -19.79 16.54 -10.10
C TYR A 127 -18.58 15.95 -10.81
N ASN A 128 -18.80 15.12 -11.84
CA ASN A 128 -17.72 14.47 -12.59
C ASN A 128 -16.80 15.48 -13.30
N GLY A 129 -17.35 16.58 -13.81
CA GLY A 129 -16.56 17.65 -14.44
C GLY A 129 -15.63 18.36 -13.43
N ILE A 130 -16.11 18.62 -12.21
CA ILE A 130 -15.30 19.23 -11.15
C ILE A 130 -14.25 18.23 -10.65
N MET A 131 -14.64 16.97 -10.38
CA MET A 131 -13.72 15.93 -9.91
C MET A 131 -12.64 15.61 -10.94
N GLY A 132 -13.01 15.41 -12.21
CA GLY A 132 -12.07 15.09 -13.30
C GLY A 132 -11.24 16.28 -13.80
N GLY A 133 -11.63 17.50 -13.45
CA GLY A 133 -10.92 18.73 -13.84
C GLY A 133 -10.10 19.34 -12.70
N ILE A 134 -10.73 20.29 -12.01
CA ILE A 134 -10.04 21.14 -11.02
C ILE A 134 -9.52 20.33 -9.83
N VAL A 135 -10.26 19.33 -9.35
CA VAL A 135 -9.88 18.52 -8.18
C VAL A 135 -8.61 17.70 -8.46
N ILE A 136 -8.50 17.10 -9.65
CA ILE A 136 -7.28 16.38 -10.06
C ILE A 136 -6.08 17.33 -10.11
N ALA A 137 -6.24 18.54 -10.65
CA ALA A 137 -5.15 19.54 -10.70
C ALA A 137 -4.67 19.90 -9.28
N PHE A 138 -5.58 20.13 -8.34
CA PHE A 138 -5.24 20.38 -6.94
C PHE A 138 -4.60 19.17 -6.24
N MET A 139 -5.02 17.95 -6.56
CA MET A 139 -4.41 16.72 -6.05
C MET A 139 -2.96 16.58 -6.57
N MET A 140 -2.71 16.81 -7.86
CA MET A 140 -1.35 16.80 -8.44
C MET A 140 -0.47 17.87 -7.79
N PHE A 141 -0.99 19.09 -7.59
CA PHE A 141 -0.29 20.13 -6.83
C PHE A 141 0.05 19.67 -5.41
N GLY A 142 -0.89 19.02 -4.72
CA GLY A 142 -0.68 18.43 -3.40
C GLY A 142 0.44 17.39 -3.40
N GLN A 143 0.54 16.54 -4.43
CA GLN A 143 1.60 15.54 -4.55
C GLN A 143 2.99 16.20 -4.73
N ILE A 144 3.09 17.25 -5.55
CA ILE A 144 4.35 17.99 -5.73
C ILE A 144 4.78 18.62 -4.40
N VAL A 145 3.87 19.33 -3.75
CA VAL A 145 4.14 19.98 -2.44
C VAL A 145 4.47 18.92 -1.38
N GLY A 146 3.73 17.81 -1.34
CA GLY A 146 3.97 16.71 -0.43
C GLY A 146 5.36 16.08 -0.59
N GLY A 147 5.80 15.86 -1.84
CA GLY A 147 7.16 15.39 -2.13
C GLY A 147 8.22 16.33 -1.58
N MET A 148 8.13 17.64 -1.92
CA MET A 148 9.06 18.66 -1.42
C MET A 148 9.08 18.77 0.12
N LEU A 149 7.93 18.68 0.75
CA LEU A 149 7.84 18.70 2.23
C LEU A 149 8.40 17.41 2.84
N GLY A 150 8.10 16.26 2.23
CA GLY A 150 8.61 14.96 2.65
C GLY A 150 10.14 14.87 2.60
N ASP A 151 10.76 15.40 1.54
CA ASP A 151 12.22 15.47 1.41
C ASP A 151 12.86 16.39 2.46
N LYS A 152 12.17 17.45 2.86
CA LYS A 152 12.70 18.44 3.81
C LYS A 152 12.47 18.07 5.27
N PHE A 153 11.31 17.53 5.60
CA PHE A 153 10.86 17.33 6.99
C PHE A 153 10.69 15.85 7.37
N GLY A 154 10.93 14.94 6.41
CA GLY A 154 10.72 13.51 6.60
C GLY A 154 9.39 13.03 6.02
N VAL A 155 9.46 11.96 5.22
CA VAL A 155 8.28 11.40 4.53
C VAL A 155 7.26 10.82 5.48
N ARG A 156 7.70 10.22 6.60
CA ARG A 156 6.82 9.67 7.64
C ARG A 156 6.04 10.78 8.34
N GLU A 157 6.72 11.82 8.77
CA GLU A 157 6.17 12.96 9.51
C GLU A 157 5.12 13.69 8.68
N ILE A 158 5.44 13.98 7.42
CA ILE A 158 4.51 14.64 6.50
C ILE A 158 3.33 13.73 6.14
N SER A 159 3.54 12.42 5.99
CA SER A 159 2.46 11.46 5.81
C SER A 159 1.50 11.47 7.01
N MET A 160 2.02 11.45 8.24
CA MET A 160 1.20 11.51 9.46
C MET A 160 0.37 12.80 9.53
N ILE A 161 0.98 13.94 9.21
CA ILE A 161 0.27 15.23 9.13
C ILE A 161 -0.80 15.17 8.04
N GLY A 162 -0.48 14.65 6.86
CA GLY A 162 -1.40 14.51 5.73
C GLY A 162 -2.62 13.66 6.08
N PHE A 163 -2.42 12.46 6.65
CA PHE A 163 -3.54 11.60 7.08
C PHE A 163 -4.35 12.21 8.23
N THR A 164 -3.70 12.93 9.15
CA THR A 164 -4.42 13.66 10.21
C THR A 164 -5.32 14.74 9.63
N LEU A 165 -4.80 15.54 8.69
CA LEU A 165 -5.60 16.55 7.99
C LEU A 165 -6.71 15.92 7.13
N LEU A 166 -6.46 14.76 6.52
CA LEU A 166 -7.48 14.01 5.78
C LEU A 166 -8.61 13.52 6.70
N ALA A 167 -8.28 13.02 7.88
CA ALA A 167 -9.27 12.65 8.90
C ALA A 167 -10.09 13.87 9.35
N LEU A 168 -9.43 15.00 9.61
CA LEU A 168 -10.10 16.25 9.93
C LEU A 168 -10.98 16.73 8.79
N SER A 169 -10.60 16.54 7.53
CA SER A 169 -11.45 16.92 6.38
C SER A 169 -12.75 16.12 6.35
N ASN A 170 -12.70 14.79 6.61
CA ASN A 170 -13.92 13.98 6.71
C ASN A 170 -14.81 14.45 7.88
N ALA A 171 -14.23 14.72 9.04
CA ALA A 171 -14.96 15.26 10.18
C ALA A 171 -15.54 16.65 9.89
N THR A 172 -14.79 17.51 9.18
CA THR A 172 -15.28 18.83 8.76
C THR A 172 -16.48 18.73 7.84
N LEU A 173 -16.49 17.80 6.87
CA LEU A 173 -17.64 17.58 6.00
C LEU A 173 -18.90 17.20 6.81
N ALA A 174 -18.75 16.38 7.83
CA ALA A 174 -19.84 16.04 8.74
C ALA A 174 -20.34 17.26 9.54
N LEU A 175 -19.42 18.10 10.03
CA LEU A 175 -19.76 19.30 10.82
C LEU A 175 -20.46 20.39 10.01
N ILE A 176 -20.16 20.50 8.71
CA ILE A 176 -20.78 21.50 7.82
C ILE A 176 -22.02 20.97 7.11
N SER A 177 -22.70 19.95 7.64
CA SER A 177 -23.88 19.33 7.03
C SER A 177 -24.96 20.32 6.67
N ASP A 178 -25.21 21.33 7.48
CA ASP A 178 -26.19 22.38 7.23
C ASP A 178 -25.88 23.27 6.00
N TYR A 179 -24.62 23.22 5.54
CA TYR A 179 -24.13 24.05 4.43
C TYR A 179 -23.85 23.25 3.15
N TRP A 180 -24.24 21.98 3.06
CA TRP A 180 -23.98 21.15 1.86
C TRP A 180 -24.60 21.70 0.58
N THR A 181 -25.67 22.50 0.69
CA THR A 181 -26.30 23.18 -0.46
C THR A 181 -25.46 24.34 -1.02
N ASN A 182 -24.46 24.84 -0.27
CA ASN A 182 -23.61 25.93 -0.72
C ASN A 182 -22.52 25.43 -1.68
N THR A 183 -22.76 25.62 -2.98
CA THR A 183 -21.86 25.16 -4.05
C THR A 183 -20.43 25.65 -3.88
N ASN A 184 -20.22 26.93 -3.54
CA ASN A 184 -18.86 27.50 -3.43
C ASN A 184 -18.09 26.87 -2.26
N LEU A 185 -18.73 26.67 -1.12
CA LEU A 185 -18.15 26.02 0.03
C LEU A 185 -17.76 24.57 -0.31
N MET A 186 -18.64 23.85 -0.99
CA MET A 186 -18.43 22.46 -1.34
C MET A 186 -17.30 22.27 -2.38
N VAL A 187 -17.19 23.16 -3.38
CA VAL A 187 -16.05 23.13 -4.32
C VAL A 187 -14.74 23.44 -3.60
N THR A 188 -14.74 24.44 -2.71
CA THR A 188 -13.54 24.79 -1.92
C THR A 188 -13.11 23.62 -1.04
N TYR A 189 -14.05 22.95 -0.39
CA TYR A 189 -13.80 21.75 0.39
C TYR A 189 -13.14 20.65 -0.45
N LEU A 190 -13.68 20.35 -1.64
CA LEU A 190 -13.10 19.33 -2.55
C LEU A 190 -11.66 19.66 -2.95
N CYS A 191 -11.39 20.92 -3.29
CA CYS A 191 -10.04 21.35 -3.67
C CYS A 191 -9.05 21.24 -2.51
N ILE A 192 -9.43 21.66 -1.30
CA ILE A 192 -8.58 21.54 -0.10
C ILE A 192 -8.34 20.07 0.25
N ARG A 193 -9.39 19.25 0.24
CA ARG A 193 -9.30 17.81 0.49
C ARG A 193 -8.38 17.13 -0.53
N ALA A 194 -8.43 17.55 -1.80
CA ALA A 194 -7.58 17.01 -2.86
C ALA A 194 -6.09 17.30 -2.63
N ILE A 195 -5.74 18.53 -2.22
CA ILE A 195 -4.35 18.87 -1.84
C ILE A 195 -3.87 17.99 -0.69
N ILE A 196 -4.66 17.91 0.37
CA ILE A 196 -4.34 17.12 1.57
C ILE A 196 -4.14 15.65 1.20
N ASN A 197 -5.05 15.09 0.39
CA ASN A 197 -4.96 13.71 -0.08
C ASN A 197 -3.70 13.48 -0.93
N GLY A 198 -3.38 14.43 -1.83
CA GLY A 198 -2.16 14.37 -2.63
C GLY A 198 -0.89 14.34 -1.77
N VAL A 199 -0.80 15.20 -0.74
CA VAL A 199 0.31 15.22 0.22
C VAL A 199 0.41 13.91 0.99
N ALA A 200 -0.68 13.41 1.55
CA ALA A 200 -0.71 12.19 2.34
C ALA A 200 -0.27 10.97 1.51
N TRP A 201 -0.84 10.86 0.31
CA TRP A 201 -0.63 9.71 -0.57
C TRP A 201 0.80 9.62 -1.10
N ILE A 202 1.39 10.72 -1.61
CA ILE A 202 2.75 10.67 -2.12
C ILE A 202 3.77 10.33 -1.03
N CYS A 203 3.57 10.84 0.19
CA CYS A 203 4.47 10.56 1.30
C CYS A 203 4.36 9.12 1.79
N VAL A 204 3.17 8.52 1.84
CA VAL A 204 3.04 7.11 2.24
C VAL A 204 3.62 6.16 1.20
N ILE A 205 3.51 6.50 -0.10
CA ILE A 205 4.20 5.76 -1.16
C ILE A 205 5.74 5.87 -0.98
N ALA A 206 6.25 7.05 -0.65
CA ALA A 206 7.67 7.25 -0.40
C ALA A 206 8.15 6.46 0.84
N VAL A 207 7.35 6.35 1.91
CA VAL A 207 7.63 5.45 3.04
C VAL A 207 7.70 3.99 2.57
N ALA A 208 6.76 3.55 1.73
CA ALA A 208 6.77 2.20 1.18
C ALA A 208 8.03 1.93 0.32
N MET A 209 8.47 2.92 -0.47
CA MET A 209 9.70 2.80 -1.25
C MET A 209 10.94 2.68 -0.36
N ARG A 210 11.07 3.49 0.70
CA ARG A 210 12.20 3.42 1.64
C ARG A 210 12.27 2.10 2.41
N LEU A 211 11.15 1.46 2.66
CA LEU A 211 11.07 0.16 3.32
C LEU A 211 11.19 -1.02 2.34
N THR A 212 11.54 -0.75 1.10
CA THR A 212 11.70 -1.77 0.07
C THR A 212 13.17 -2.18 -0.01
N PHE A 213 13.45 -3.46 0.24
CA PHE A 213 14.80 -4.02 0.17
C PHE A 213 15.30 -4.04 -1.29
N SER A 214 16.47 -3.47 -1.57
CA SER A 214 16.99 -3.28 -2.94
C SER A 214 17.06 -4.58 -3.76
N LYS A 215 17.46 -5.70 -3.14
CA LYS A 215 17.56 -7.02 -3.81
C LYS A 215 16.19 -7.69 -4.10
N ALA A 216 15.08 -7.17 -3.56
CA ALA A 216 13.71 -7.66 -3.78
C ALA A 216 12.74 -6.54 -4.19
N GLY A 217 13.26 -5.37 -4.55
CA GLY A 217 12.55 -4.10 -4.66
C GLY A 217 11.26 -4.15 -5.44
N GLY A 218 11.29 -4.65 -6.66
CA GLY A 218 10.10 -4.73 -7.52
C GLY A 218 8.98 -5.58 -6.93
N SER A 219 9.31 -6.77 -6.44
CA SER A 219 8.31 -7.70 -5.86
C SER A 219 7.72 -7.19 -4.56
N GLN A 220 8.56 -6.64 -3.67
CA GLN A 220 8.14 -6.12 -2.37
C GLN A 220 7.26 -4.88 -2.52
N PHE A 221 7.66 -3.92 -3.36
CA PHE A 221 6.87 -2.72 -3.63
C PHE A 221 5.52 -3.06 -4.28
N THR A 222 5.53 -4.00 -5.26
CA THR A 222 4.28 -4.48 -5.87
C THR A 222 3.35 -5.12 -4.86
N ALA A 223 3.88 -5.86 -3.88
CA ALA A 223 3.09 -6.43 -2.80
C ALA A 223 2.43 -5.33 -1.95
N TYR A 224 3.16 -4.27 -1.57
CA TYR A 224 2.58 -3.13 -0.86
C TYR A 224 1.45 -2.46 -1.65
N MET A 225 1.67 -2.19 -2.95
CA MET A 225 0.65 -1.60 -3.82
C MET A 225 -0.57 -2.51 -3.96
N SER A 226 -0.38 -3.82 -4.00
CA SER A 226 -1.47 -4.79 -4.03
C SER A 226 -2.30 -4.78 -2.74
N MET A 227 -1.66 -4.57 -1.58
CA MET A 227 -2.37 -4.45 -0.30
C MET A 227 -3.17 -3.15 -0.22
N PHE A 228 -2.66 -2.01 -0.72
CA PHE A 228 -3.44 -0.78 -0.85
C PHE A 228 -4.69 -0.99 -1.71
N ASN A 229 -4.54 -1.61 -2.90
CA ASN A 229 -5.67 -1.90 -3.77
C ASN A 229 -6.69 -2.84 -3.12
N LEU A 230 -6.23 -3.87 -2.40
CA LEU A 230 -7.11 -4.77 -1.65
C LEU A 230 -7.89 -4.01 -0.55
N SER A 231 -7.23 -3.12 0.17
CA SER A 231 -7.85 -2.25 1.16
C SER A 231 -8.97 -1.40 0.56
N ALA A 232 -8.71 -0.76 -0.58
CA ALA A 232 -9.69 0.05 -1.30
C ALA A 232 -10.90 -0.79 -1.76
N ILE A 233 -10.66 -1.99 -2.32
CA ILE A 233 -11.74 -2.91 -2.70
C ILE A 233 -12.61 -3.26 -1.49
N MET A 234 -12.00 -3.61 -0.36
CA MET A 234 -12.72 -3.89 0.88
C MET A 234 -13.53 -2.68 1.35
N ALA A 235 -12.96 -1.48 1.29
CA ALA A 235 -13.66 -0.25 1.64
C ALA A 235 -14.95 -0.07 0.84
N TYR A 236 -14.89 -0.17 -0.47
CA TYR A 236 -16.07 -0.02 -1.33
C TYR A 236 -17.12 -1.11 -1.10
N LEU A 237 -16.71 -2.34 -0.78
CA LEU A 237 -17.63 -3.41 -0.42
C LEU A 237 -18.40 -3.11 0.89
N PHE A 238 -17.78 -2.40 1.83
CA PHE A 238 -18.42 -2.05 3.10
C PHE A 238 -19.38 -0.85 3.00
N THR A 239 -19.28 -0.02 1.95
CA THR A 239 -20.10 1.20 1.82
C THR A 239 -21.59 0.92 1.99
N GLY A 240 -22.14 -0.05 1.25
CA GLY A 240 -23.57 -0.36 1.30
C GLY A 240 -24.04 -0.84 2.68
N THR A 241 -23.21 -1.59 3.40
CA THR A 241 -23.53 -2.02 4.77
C THR A 241 -23.50 -0.86 5.75
N MET A 242 -22.56 0.06 5.59
CA MET A 242 -22.43 1.24 6.45
C MET A 242 -23.60 2.18 6.26
N THR A 243 -23.97 2.51 5.03
CA THR A 243 -25.08 3.43 4.73
C THR A 243 -26.47 2.87 5.10
N GLN A 244 -26.62 1.55 5.21
CA GLN A 244 -27.86 0.94 5.71
C GLN A 244 -28.00 1.01 7.22
N ARG A 245 -26.90 1.10 7.96
CA ARG A 245 -26.90 1.05 9.43
C ARG A 245 -26.71 2.42 10.08
N PHE A 246 -26.01 3.31 9.38
CA PHE A 246 -25.60 4.60 9.90
C PHE A 246 -25.99 5.71 8.90
N ASP A 247 -26.28 6.87 9.43
CA ASP A 247 -26.44 8.09 8.63
C ASP A 247 -25.11 8.58 8.06
N TYR A 248 -25.17 9.44 7.05
CA TYR A 248 -23.97 9.94 6.36
C TYR A 248 -22.97 10.63 7.31
N ILE A 249 -23.48 11.40 8.28
CA ILE A 249 -22.66 12.11 9.27
C ILE A 249 -21.87 11.10 10.11
N THR A 250 -22.52 10.07 10.63
CA THR A 250 -21.87 9.01 11.40
C THR A 250 -20.85 8.25 10.56
N CYS A 251 -21.17 7.93 9.30
CA CYS A 251 -20.23 7.30 8.37
C CYS A 251 -18.96 8.15 8.15
N LEU A 252 -19.09 9.46 8.00
CA LEU A 252 -17.96 10.38 7.85
C LEU A 252 -17.06 10.40 9.10
N TYR A 253 -17.66 10.37 10.31
CA TYR A 253 -16.88 10.26 11.55
C TYR A 253 -16.17 8.91 11.69
N ILE A 254 -16.81 7.80 11.29
CA ILE A 254 -16.18 6.48 11.25
C ILE A 254 -15.00 6.51 10.27
N GLY A 255 -15.18 7.11 9.08
CA GLY A 255 -14.09 7.30 8.11
C GLY A 255 -12.94 8.13 8.67
N ALA A 256 -13.24 9.21 9.39
CA ALA A 256 -12.22 10.00 10.07
C ALA A 256 -11.44 9.18 11.13
N ALA A 257 -12.13 8.37 11.92
CA ALA A 257 -11.51 7.51 12.93
C ALA A 257 -10.60 6.44 12.30
N LEU A 258 -11.04 5.81 11.20
CA LEU A 258 -10.21 4.85 10.44
C LEU A 258 -8.96 5.51 9.86
N THR A 259 -9.08 6.73 9.33
CA THR A 259 -7.93 7.50 8.83
C THR A 259 -6.94 7.83 9.97
N LEU A 260 -7.42 8.19 11.16
CA LEU A 260 -6.56 8.40 12.33
C LEU A 260 -5.87 7.11 12.78
N PHE A 261 -6.49 5.96 12.61
CA PHE A 261 -5.86 4.68 12.91
C PHE A 261 -4.63 4.43 12.02
N THR A 262 -4.66 4.87 10.77
CA THR A 262 -3.49 4.84 9.87
C THR A 262 -2.33 5.67 10.44
N VAL A 263 -2.60 6.83 11.05
CA VAL A 263 -1.58 7.68 11.68
C VAL A 263 -0.91 6.94 12.84
N ILE A 264 -1.68 6.18 13.64
CA ILE A 264 -1.14 5.37 14.73
C ILE A 264 -0.18 4.30 14.20
N LEU A 265 -0.52 3.64 13.10
CA LEU A 265 0.37 2.64 12.47
C LEU A 265 1.65 3.29 11.93
N LEU A 266 1.55 4.45 11.29
CA LEU A 266 2.70 5.21 10.79
C LEU A 266 3.68 5.60 11.92
N TRP A 267 3.18 5.87 13.12
CA TRP A 267 4.02 6.19 14.28
C TRP A 267 5.01 5.07 14.64
N PHE A 268 4.64 3.81 14.39
CA PHE A 268 5.48 2.65 14.70
C PHE A 268 6.44 2.26 13.58
N ILE A 269 6.39 2.92 12.43
CA ILE A 269 7.25 2.67 11.28
C ILE A 269 8.53 3.51 11.39
N ASP A 270 9.68 2.86 11.21
CA ASP A 270 10.97 3.51 11.01
C ASP A 270 11.34 3.38 9.52
N PRO A 271 11.31 4.47 8.74
CA PRO A 271 11.56 4.41 7.30
C PRO A 271 12.97 3.92 6.92
N ASP A 272 13.95 4.12 7.81
CA ASP A 272 15.36 3.81 7.56
C ASP A 272 15.78 2.45 8.17
N GLU A 273 14.81 1.65 8.68
CA GLU A 273 15.10 0.35 9.30
C GLU A 273 15.67 -0.65 8.30
N VAL A 274 15.17 -0.65 7.05
CA VAL A 274 15.63 -1.58 6.00
C VAL A 274 17.09 -1.29 5.64
N ASP A 275 17.43 -0.03 5.38
CA ASP A 275 18.80 0.39 5.06
C ASP A 275 19.75 0.01 6.20
N ARG A 276 19.37 0.31 7.45
CA ARG A 276 20.19 0.04 8.62
C ARG A 276 20.35 -1.45 8.93
N VAL A 277 19.28 -2.25 8.77
CA VAL A 277 19.29 -3.67 9.20
C VAL A 277 19.68 -4.62 8.09
N LEU A 278 19.29 -4.34 6.85
CA LEU A 278 19.47 -5.24 5.72
C LEU A 278 20.61 -4.80 4.81
N GLU A 279 20.77 -3.51 4.54
CA GLU A 279 21.78 -2.99 3.61
C GLU A 279 23.12 -2.70 4.32
N GLY A 280 23.12 -2.21 5.56
CA GLY A 280 24.33 -2.04 6.35
C GLY A 280 25.09 -3.34 6.65
N ARG A 281 24.42 -4.49 6.64
CA ARG A 281 25.04 -5.82 6.77
C ARG A 281 25.67 -6.34 5.47
N PHE A 282 25.26 -5.81 4.32
CA PHE A 282 25.77 -6.24 3.01
C PHE A 282 26.85 -5.30 2.45
N GLY A 283 26.97 -4.07 2.97
CA GLY A 283 28.09 -3.20 2.66
C GLY A 283 29.42 -3.83 3.09
N ASP A 284 29.43 -4.51 4.23
CA ASP A 284 30.61 -5.21 4.74
C ASP A 284 30.95 -6.48 3.94
N ASP A 285 29.93 -7.17 3.38
CA ASP A 285 30.10 -8.41 2.61
C ASP A 285 30.41 -8.13 1.11
N GLU A 286 30.01 -6.97 0.55
CA GLU A 286 30.30 -6.58 -0.83
C GLU A 286 31.74 -6.05 -0.99
N GLU A 287 32.31 -5.40 0.02
CA GLU A 287 33.73 -5.02 0.01
C GLU A 287 34.68 -6.25 0.04
N GLU A 288 34.26 -7.35 0.67
CA GLU A 288 35.02 -8.60 0.72
C GLU A 288 34.89 -9.40 -0.60
N PHE A 289 33.77 -9.22 -1.35
CA PHE A 289 33.52 -9.96 -2.60
C PHE A 289 34.10 -9.25 -3.85
N ASP A 290 34.06 -7.90 -3.89
CA ASP A 290 34.67 -7.13 -4.99
C ASP A 290 36.19 -7.09 -4.92
N GLY A 291 36.78 -7.42 -3.76
CA GLY A 291 38.23 -7.53 -3.63
C GLY A 291 38.86 -8.77 -4.31
N ASP A 292 38.06 -9.80 -4.64
CA ASP A 292 38.54 -11.07 -5.20
C ASP A 292 38.14 -11.31 -6.69
N LEU A 293 37.25 -10.48 -7.25
CA LEU A 293 36.97 -10.42 -8.68
C LEU A 293 37.80 -9.29 -9.29
N GLY A 294 39.15 -9.53 -9.32
CA GLY A 294 40.08 -8.60 -9.94
C GLY A 294 39.67 -8.18 -11.34
N GLU A 295 39.97 -6.95 -11.64
CA GLU A 295 39.90 -6.11 -12.84
C GLU A 295 40.18 -6.77 -14.23
N SER A 296 39.86 -8.04 -14.46
CA SER A 296 40.37 -8.78 -15.62
C SER A 296 39.34 -9.43 -16.55
N ALA A 297 38.04 -9.09 -16.46
CA ALA A 297 37.10 -9.92 -17.23
C ALA A 297 36.18 -9.18 -18.23
N TRP A 298 36.17 -7.87 -18.37
CA TRP A 298 35.10 -7.25 -19.19
C TRP A 298 35.53 -6.27 -20.28
N TRP A 299 36.80 -5.90 -20.44
CA TRP A 299 37.27 -5.04 -21.57
C TRP A 299 38.64 -5.49 -22.03
N SER A 300 38.75 -6.58 -22.83
CA SER A 300 39.83 -6.74 -23.75
C SER A 300 39.37 -6.23 -25.12
N ASP A 301 39.60 -4.97 -25.37
CA ASP A 301 39.61 -4.40 -26.72
C ASP A 301 40.87 -4.92 -27.45
N ASP A 302 40.88 -6.16 -27.87
CA ASP A 302 41.84 -6.72 -28.81
C ASP A 302 41.13 -7.11 -30.10
N ASP A 303 40.55 -6.14 -30.77
CA ASP A 303 40.29 -6.18 -32.21
C ASP A 303 41.24 -5.16 -32.88
N GLU A 304 42.57 -5.43 -32.83
CA GLU A 304 43.50 -4.87 -33.81
C GLU A 304 43.17 -5.48 -35.17
N GLU A 305 42.47 -4.75 -36.02
CA GLU A 305 42.34 -5.02 -37.47
C GLU A 305 43.73 -5.07 -38.10
N GLU A 306 44.24 -6.28 -38.42
CA GLU A 306 45.35 -6.45 -39.31
C GLU A 306 44.94 -5.96 -40.73
N GLU A 307 45.48 -4.80 -41.15
CA GLU A 307 45.49 -4.38 -42.54
C GLU A 307 46.22 -5.41 -43.42
N PRO A 308 45.66 -5.86 -44.55
CA PRO A 308 46.35 -6.73 -45.49
C PRO A 308 47.46 -5.96 -46.21
N VAL A 309 48.72 -6.38 -46.01
CA VAL A 309 49.86 -5.94 -46.78
C VAL A 309 49.71 -6.31 -48.26
N VAL A 310 49.41 -5.36 -49.11
CA VAL A 310 49.47 -5.52 -50.56
C VAL A 310 50.92 -5.48 -51.01
N SER A 311 51.53 -6.62 -51.27
CA SER A 311 52.80 -6.78 -51.98
C SER A 311 52.61 -6.49 -53.46
N GLY A 312 53.09 -5.34 -53.90
CA GLY A 312 53.24 -5.05 -55.32
C GLY A 312 54.53 -5.66 -55.90
N ALA A 313 54.36 -6.33 -57.02
CA ALA A 313 55.41 -6.48 -58.02
C ALA A 313 54.72 -6.39 -59.41
#